data_27e26b5486822c8270d21f6ef7ca4dd9
#
_entry.id   27e26b5486822c8270d21f6ef7ca4dd9
#
_cell.length_a   1.000
_cell.length_b   1.000
_cell.length_c   1.000
_cell.angle_alpha   90.00
_cell.angle_beta   90.00
_cell.angle_gamma   90.00
#
_symmetry.space_group_name_H-M   'P 1'
#
loop_
_entity.id
_entity.type
_entity.pdbx_description
1 polymer ?
#
loop_
_entity_poly.entity_id
_entity_poly.type
_entity_poly.pdbx_seq_one_letter_code
_entity_poly.pdbx_strand_id
1 'polypeptide(L)'
;TLIFGELVPKRIALQKAESISMFVVRPVGVVSFIAAPFVKLLSVTTNLVLRILGMHKEDLEEKVSEEEIRSLIESAKENGVFNETEQVMIESIFEFDDKLASEVMTSRTDVYAVDVAEPLESYLDEMLAARHSRIPVYEDEVDNIVGVLYLKDYLLAARKQGFENVNIRTLLHKPYFVPDTRNIDELFRDMQRDRQYIAILIDEYGG
;
A
#
# COMPACT_ATOMS: atom_id res chain seq x y z
N THR A 1 -44.99 -18.49 18.10
CA THR A 1 -43.82 -19.41 17.96
C THR A 1 -42.54 -18.65 17.73
N LEU A 2 -42.53 -17.57 16.91
CA LEU A 2 -41.32 -16.79 16.58
C LEU A 2 -40.66 -16.14 17.81
N ILE A 3 -41.50 -15.57 18.72
CA ILE A 3 -40.96 -14.86 19.89
C ILE A 3 -40.28 -15.82 20.88
N PHE A 4 -41.02 -16.89 21.27
CA PHE A 4 -40.50 -17.83 22.28
C PHE A 4 -39.58 -18.92 21.71
N GLY A 5 -39.72 -19.27 20.41
CA GLY A 5 -38.91 -20.29 19.76
C GLY A 5 -37.61 -19.80 19.20
N GLU A 6 -37.47 -18.50 18.88
CA GLU A 6 -36.31 -17.94 18.20
C GLU A 6 -35.76 -16.71 18.90
N LEU A 7 -36.54 -15.63 19.03
CA LEU A 7 -36.02 -14.34 19.49
C LEU A 7 -35.55 -14.34 20.95
N VAL A 8 -36.35 -14.96 21.84
CA VAL A 8 -36.00 -15.02 23.28
C VAL A 8 -34.78 -15.90 23.54
N PRO A 9 -34.70 -17.14 23.00
CA PRO A 9 -33.49 -17.97 23.16
C PRO A 9 -32.25 -17.30 22.60
N LYS A 10 -32.34 -16.64 21.41
CA LYS A 10 -31.23 -15.93 20.79
C LYS A 10 -30.72 -14.76 21.66
N ARG A 11 -31.64 -13.96 22.23
CA ARG A 11 -31.27 -12.87 23.14
C ARG A 11 -30.63 -13.36 24.43
N ILE A 12 -31.19 -14.44 25.02
CA ILE A 12 -30.62 -15.02 26.24
C ILE A 12 -29.24 -15.59 25.97
N ALA A 13 -29.02 -16.27 24.81
CA ALA A 13 -27.73 -16.80 24.42
C ALA A 13 -26.69 -15.71 24.22
N LEU A 14 -27.06 -14.57 23.62
CA LEU A 14 -26.15 -13.43 23.45
C LEU A 14 -25.82 -12.73 24.78
N GLN A 15 -26.80 -12.57 25.69
CA GLN A 15 -26.56 -11.90 26.98
C GLN A 15 -25.78 -12.74 27.97
N LYS A 16 -25.90 -14.08 27.90
CA LYS A 16 -25.25 -15.03 28.85
C LYS A 16 -24.35 -16.01 28.08
N ALA A 17 -23.69 -15.52 27.03
CA ALA A 17 -22.91 -16.34 26.11
C ALA A 17 -21.88 -17.23 26.84
N GLU A 18 -21.16 -16.68 27.80
CA GLU A 18 -20.13 -17.41 28.55
C GLU A 18 -20.71 -18.55 29.38
N SER A 19 -21.77 -18.28 30.18
CA SER A 19 -22.40 -19.31 31.02
C SER A 19 -23.09 -20.42 30.22
N ILE A 20 -23.72 -20.05 29.11
CA ILE A 20 -24.40 -21.02 28.23
C ILE A 20 -23.35 -21.84 27.47
N SER A 21 -22.26 -21.21 26.96
CA SER A 21 -21.20 -21.93 26.32
C SER A 21 -20.53 -22.95 27.24
N MET A 22 -20.27 -22.61 28.48
CA MET A 22 -19.69 -23.52 29.49
C MET A 22 -20.62 -24.72 29.76
N PHE A 23 -21.94 -24.50 29.78
CA PHE A 23 -22.91 -25.56 29.98
C PHE A 23 -23.03 -26.48 28.74
N VAL A 24 -23.00 -25.91 27.54
CA VAL A 24 -23.19 -26.63 26.27
C VAL A 24 -21.93 -27.34 25.80
N VAL A 25 -20.72 -26.88 26.16
CA VAL A 25 -19.43 -27.49 25.77
C VAL A 25 -19.36 -28.97 26.09
N ARG A 26 -19.85 -29.41 27.27
CA ARG A 26 -19.80 -30.82 27.67
C ARG A 26 -20.67 -31.76 26.79
N PRO A 27 -22.01 -31.50 26.62
CA PRO A 27 -22.84 -32.33 25.76
C PRO A 27 -22.40 -32.29 24.29
N VAL A 28 -21.95 -31.10 23.78
CA VAL A 28 -21.41 -30.98 22.42
C VAL A 28 -20.15 -31.81 22.26
N GLY A 29 -19.25 -31.78 23.25
CA GLY A 29 -18.05 -32.63 23.26
C GLY A 29 -18.35 -34.12 23.17
N VAL A 30 -19.38 -34.62 23.91
CA VAL A 30 -19.81 -36.00 23.84
C VAL A 30 -20.36 -36.34 22.45
N VAL A 31 -21.20 -35.50 21.89
CA VAL A 31 -21.78 -35.70 20.53
C VAL A 31 -20.62 -35.67 19.49
N SER A 32 -19.72 -34.73 19.59
CA SER A 32 -18.56 -34.64 18.71
C SER A 32 -17.68 -35.90 18.79
N PHE A 33 -17.44 -36.43 19.98
CA PHE A 33 -16.67 -37.67 20.17
C PHE A 33 -17.34 -38.87 19.49
N ILE A 34 -18.66 -39.02 19.63
CA ILE A 34 -19.43 -40.09 18.99
C ILE A 34 -19.49 -39.92 17.48
N ALA A 35 -19.59 -38.66 16.99
CA ALA A 35 -19.66 -38.34 15.58
C ALA A 35 -18.29 -38.38 14.87
N ALA A 36 -17.19 -38.20 15.61
CA ALA A 36 -15.84 -38.11 15.05
C ALA A 36 -15.43 -39.23 14.09
N PRO A 37 -15.69 -40.53 14.40
CA PRO A 37 -15.33 -41.61 13.47
C PRO A 37 -16.14 -41.56 12.18
N PHE A 38 -17.39 -41.13 12.24
CA PHE A 38 -18.25 -40.99 11.06
C PHE A 38 -17.83 -39.81 10.19
N VAL A 39 -17.55 -38.66 10.82
CA VAL A 39 -17.00 -37.47 10.12
C VAL A 39 -15.66 -37.78 9.47
N LYS A 40 -14.79 -38.52 10.18
CA LYS A 40 -13.50 -38.94 9.63
C LYS A 40 -13.65 -39.86 8.42
N LEU A 41 -14.59 -40.78 8.46
CA LEU A 41 -14.89 -41.67 7.34
C LEU A 41 -15.37 -40.87 6.11
N LEU A 42 -16.31 -39.94 6.32
CA LEU A 42 -16.80 -39.06 5.26
C LEU A 42 -15.68 -38.20 4.67
N SER A 43 -14.86 -37.59 5.52
CA SER A 43 -13.73 -36.74 5.06
C SER A 43 -12.73 -37.54 4.25
N VAL A 44 -12.37 -38.78 4.68
CA VAL A 44 -11.45 -39.63 3.93
C VAL A 44 -12.05 -40.02 2.58
N THR A 45 -13.35 -40.37 2.53
CA THR A 45 -14.04 -40.74 1.31
C THR A 45 -14.11 -39.53 0.35
N THR A 46 -14.46 -38.35 0.85
CA THR A 46 -14.51 -37.11 0.06
C THR A 46 -13.14 -36.75 -0.50
N ASN A 47 -12.09 -36.79 0.36
CA ASN A 47 -10.72 -36.52 -0.08
C ASN A 47 -10.22 -37.52 -1.13
N LEU A 48 -10.64 -38.78 -1.04
CA LEU A 48 -10.30 -39.80 -2.02
C LEU A 48 -10.96 -39.49 -3.37
N VAL A 49 -12.24 -39.13 -3.37
CA VAL A 49 -12.98 -38.76 -4.58
C VAL A 49 -12.38 -37.50 -5.23
N LEU A 50 -12.13 -36.45 -4.44
CA LEU A 50 -11.50 -35.22 -4.92
C LEU A 50 -10.12 -35.50 -5.55
N ARG A 51 -9.31 -36.35 -4.91
CA ARG A 51 -7.99 -36.74 -5.43
C ARG A 51 -8.08 -37.48 -6.76
N ILE A 52 -9.09 -38.35 -6.93
CA ILE A 52 -9.34 -39.06 -8.20
C ILE A 52 -9.76 -38.07 -9.31
N LEU A 53 -10.51 -37.01 -8.94
CA LEU A 53 -10.93 -35.94 -9.86
C LEU A 53 -9.83 -34.90 -10.14
N GLY A 54 -8.64 -35.05 -9.56
CA GLY A 54 -7.51 -34.13 -9.74
C GLY A 54 -7.61 -32.80 -8.98
N MET A 55 -8.58 -32.68 -8.07
CA MET A 55 -8.78 -31.50 -7.21
C MET A 55 -7.92 -31.63 -5.95
N HIS A 56 -7.12 -30.62 -5.65
CA HIS A 56 -6.33 -30.57 -4.43
C HIS A 56 -7.13 -29.86 -3.32
N LYS A 57 -6.89 -30.26 -2.08
CA LYS A 57 -7.60 -29.70 -0.91
C LYS A 57 -7.36 -28.20 -0.71
N GLU A 58 -6.20 -27.72 -1.18
CA GLU A 58 -5.80 -26.31 -1.12
C GLU A 58 -6.68 -25.41 -2.01
N ASP A 59 -7.31 -25.98 -3.06
CA ASP A 59 -8.22 -25.24 -3.93
C ASP A 59 -9.63 -25.03 -3.32
N LEU A 60 -9.92 -25.72 -2.19
CA LEU A 60 -11.21 -25.69 -1.50
C LEU A 60 -11.16 -24.96 -0.17
N GLU A 61 -9.99 -24.52 0.29
CA GLU A 61 -9.92 -23.59 1.41
C GLU A 61 -10.42 -22.25 0.89
N GLU A 62 -11.54 -21.77 1.45
CA GLU A 62 -12.06 -20.41 1.21
C GLU A 62 -10.94 -19.43 1.58
N LYS A 63 -10.17 -19.01 0.59
CA LYS A 63 -9.26 -17.88 0.76
C LYS A 63 -10.15 -16.67 1.02
N VAL A 64 -10.03 -16.08 2.19
CA VAL A 64 -10.70 -14.82 2.51
C VAL A 64 -10.37 -13.85 1.38
N SER A 65 -11.38 -13.39 0.67
CA SER A 65 -11.19 -12.44 -0.43
C SER A 65 -11.02 -11.03 0.12
N GLU A 66 -10.46 -10.14 -0.69
CA GLU A 66 -10.35 -8.74 -0.32
C GLU A 66 -11.73 -8.12 -0.07
N GLU A 67 -12.74 -8.49 -0.87
CA GLU A 67 -14.13 -8.04 -0.71
C GLU A 67 -14.71 -8.47 0.64
N GLU A 68 -14.37 -9.66 1.11
CA GLU A 68 -14.82 -10.14 2.42
C GLU A 68 -14.16 -9.33 3.55
N ILE A 69 -12.88 -9.00 3.42
CA ILE A 69 -12.18 -8.12 4.37
C ILE A 69 -12.80 -6.72 4.36
N ARG A 70 -13.08 -6.14 3.19
CA ARG A 70 -13.75 -4.83 3.07
C ARG A 70 -15.13 -4.84 3.75
N SER A 71 -15.92 -5.89 3.56
CA SER A 71 -17.23 -6.06 4.21
C SER A 71 -17.12 -6.15 5.74
N LEU A 72 -16.09 -6.83 6.24
CA LEU A 72 -15.81 -6.89 7.69
C LEU A 72 -15.43 -5.52 8.27
N ILE A 73 -14.65 -4.73 7.53
CA ILE A 73 -14.26 -3.37 7.93
C ILE A 73 -15.48 -2.45 7.98
N GLU A 74 -16.37 -2.53 6.98
CA GLU A 74 -17.62 -1.77 6.96
C GLU A 74 -18.53 -2.13 8.14
N SER A 75 -18.71 -3.42 8.41
CA SER A 75 -19.45 -3.89 9.56
C SER A 75 -18.84 -3.46 10.90
N ALA A 76 -17.52 -3.44 10.99
CA ALA A 76 -16.80 -2.98 12.18
C ALA A 76 -17.02 -1.47 12.42
N LYS A 77 -17.07 -0.65 11.34
CA LYS A 77 -17.45 0.77 11.42
C LYS A 77 -18.87 0.95 11.96
N GLU A 78 -19.84 0.24 11.42
CA GLU A 78 -21.23 0.31 11.89
C GLU A 78 -21.36 -0.03 13.38
N ASN A 79 -20.52 -0.94 13.87
CA ASN A 79 -20.45 -1.32 15.29
C ASN A 79 -19.58 -0.38 16.13
N GLY A 80 -19.03 0.70 15.57
CA GLY A 80 -18.22 1.68 16.29
C GLY A 80 -16.83 1.21 16.69
N VAL A 81 -16.31 0.15 16.05
CA VAL A 81 -14.94 -0.36 16.26
C VAL A 81 -13.93 0.57 15.59
N PHE A 82 -14.28 1.07 14.39
CA PHE A 82 -13.47 2.04 13.63
C PHE A 82 -14.24 3.34 13.45
N ASN A 83 -13.52 4.47 13.45
CA ASN A 83 -14.05 5.74 13.01
C ASN A 83 -13.90 5.89 11.48
N GLU A 84 -14.51 6.91 10.90
CA GLU A 84 -14.50 7.16 9.46
C GLU A 84 -13.08 7.36 8.89
N THR A 85 -12.23 8.05 9.62
CA THR A 85 -10.83 8.30 9.21
C THR A 85 -10.02 6.99 9.18
N GLU A 86 -10.21 6.13 10.17
CA GLU A 86 -9.54 4.82 10.23
C GLU A 86 -9.98 3.91 9.09
N GLN A 87 -11.27 3.90 8.74
CA GLN A 87 -11.76 3.17 7.58
C GLN A 87 -11.11 3.65 6.30
N VAL A 88 -11.11 4.97 6.04
CA VAL A 88 -10.47 5.56 4.84
C VAL A 88 -8.99 5.20 4.76
N MET A 89 -8.27 5.18 5.89
CA MET A 89 -6.87 4.76 5.91
C MET A 89 -6.70 3.30 5.50
N ILE A 90 -7.57 2.41 5.98
CA ILE A 90 -7.50 0.98 5.62
C ILE A 90 -7.83 0.79 4.13
N GLU A 91 -8.85 1.45 3.61
CA GLU A 91 -9.21 1.42 2.19
C GLU A 91 -8.08 1.94 1.31
N SER A 92 -7.41 3.02 1.74
CA SER A 92 -6.25 3.58 1.03
C SER A 92 -5.08 2.60 0.94
N ILE A 93 -4.94 1.65 1.88
CA ILE A 93 -3.89 0.62 1.82
C ILE A 93 -4.18 -0.36 0.67
N PHE A 94 -5.43 -0.77 0.47
CA PHE A 94 -5.80 -1.63 -0.66
C PHE A 94 -5.60 -0.92 -2.00
N GLU A 95 -6.04 0.35 -2.08
CA GLU A 95 -5.82 1.14 -3.28
C GLU A 95 -4.34 1.38 -3.61
N PHE A 96 -3.49 1.46 -2.58
CA PHE A 96 -2.06 1.69 -2.76
C PHE A 96 -1.36 0.52 -3.47
N ASP A 97 -1.80 -0.71 -3.23
CA ASP A 97 -1.22 -1.91 -3.83
C ASP A 97 -1.50 -2.01 -5.35
N ASP A 98 -2.62 -1.44 -5.78
CA ASP A 98 -3.08 -1.54 -7.18
C ASP A 98 -2.61 -0.37 -8.06
N LYS A 99 -2.16 0.76 -7.48
CA LYS A 99 -1.84 1.98 -8.24
C LYS A 99 -0.50 1.90 -8.95
N LEU A 100 -0.47 2.51 -10.14
CA LEU A 100 0.76 2.73 -10.90
C LEU A 100 1.42 4.06 -10.51
N ALA A 101 2.71 4.16 -10.73
CA ALA A 101 3.49 5.38 -10.48
C ALA A 101 2.95 6.58 -11.26
N SER A 102 2.50 6.37 -12.50
CA SER A 102 1.86 7.39 -13.35
C SER A 102 0.59 8.00 -12.76
N GLU A 103 -0.14 7.26 -11.90
CA GLU A 103 -1.39 7.74 -11.30
C GLU A 103 -1.17 8.68 -10.11
N VAL A 104 0.02 8.66 -9.51
CA VAL A 104 0.35 9.44 -8.31
C VAL A 104 1.49 10.43 -8.52
N MET A 105 2.09 10.46 -9.72
CA MET A 105 3.19 11.36 -10.03
C MET A 105 2.74 12.82 -10.08
N THR A 106 3.70 13.72 -9.89
CA THR A 106 3.58 15.11 -10.34
C THR A 106 3.88 15.15 -11.83
N SER A 107 2.96 15.68 -12.61
CA SER A 107 3.12 15.75 -14.07
C SER A 107 4.30 16.66 -14.47
N ARG A 108 4.92 16.39 -15.61
CA ARG A 108 6.05 17.18 -16.13
C ARG A 108 5.80 18.68 -16.15
N THR A 109 4.57 19.10 -16.46
CA THR A 109 4.19 20.52 -16.50
C THR A 109 4.15 21.20 -15.13
N ASP A 110 4.03 20.42 -14.07
CA ASP A 110 3.88 20.90 -12.70
C ASP A 110 5.15 20.69 -11.86
N VAL A 111 6.14 19.98 -12.43
CA VAL A 111 7.45 19.78 -11.77
C VAL A 111 8.26 21.05 -11.86
N TYR A 112 8.73 21.53 -10.71
CA TYR A 112 9.76 22.55 -10.68
C TYR A 112 11.12 21.90 -10.97
N ALA A 113 11.75 22.26 -12.07
CA ALA A 113 13.07 21.79 -12.49
C ALA A 113 13.89 22.99 -13.01
N VAL A 114 15.21 22.87 -13.01
CA VAL A 114 16.11 23.94 -13.48
C VAL A 114 16.97 23.45 -14.64
N ASP A 115 17.21 24.35 -15.60
CA ASP A 115 18.13 24.10 -16.72
C ASP A 115 19.55 24.43 -16.28
N VAL A 116 20.45 23.44 -16.33
CA VAL A 116 21.85 23.63 -15.98
C VAL A 116 22.65 24.33 -17.09
N ALA A 117 22.09 24.46 -18.29
CA ALA A 117 22.66 25.25 -19.37
C ALA A 117 22.47 26.76 -19.15
N GLU A 118 21.44 27.16 -18.41
CA GLU A 118 21.15 28.54 -18.06
C GLU A 118 22.13 29.05 -16.97
N PRO A 119 22.45 30.36 -16.96
CA PRO A 119 23.22 30.99 -15.88
C PRO A 119 22.49 30.82 -14.52
N LEU A 120 23.25 30.48 -13.47
CA LEU A 120 22.72 30.28 -12.13
C LEU A 120 21.87 31.47 -11.64
N GLU A 121 22.28 32.69 -11.96
CA GLU A 121 21.60 33.92 -11.55
C GLU A 121 20.17 34.02 -12.11
N SER A 122 19.88 33.35 -13.24
CA SER A 122 18.58 33.42 -13.90
C SER A 122 17.47 32.71 -13.10
N TYR A 123 17.83 31.68 -12.33
CA TYR A 123 16.87 30.86 -11.58
C TYR A 123 17.15 30.76 -10.07
N LEU A 124 18.23 31.40 -9.58
CA LEU A 124 18.65 31.25 -8.17
C LEU A 124 17.58 31.70 -7.17
N ASP A 125 17.01 32.90 -7.37
CA ASP A 125 16.01 33.44 -6.45
C ASP A 125 14.73 32.60 -6.45
N GLU A 126 14.32 32.15 -7.61
CA GLU A 126 13.15 31.27 -7.77
C GLU A 126 13.42 29.90 -7.10
N MET A 127 14.58 29.31 -7.33
CA MET A 127 15.00 28.04 -6.73
C MET A 127 14.98 28.09 -5.19
N LEU A 128 15.42 29.20 -4.61
CA LEU A 128 15.41 29.39 -3.16
C LEU A 128 14.00 29.67 -2.62
N ALA A 129 13.14 30.31 -3.41
CA ALA A 129 11.75 30.60 -3.04
C ALA A 129 10.82 29.39 -3.17
N ALA A 130 11.10 28.46 -4.08
CA ALA A 130 10.26 27.30 -4.41
C ALA A 130 10.07 26.29 -3.27
N ARG A 131 10.87 26.37 -2.20
CA ARG A 131 10.78 25.50 -1.00
C ARG A 131 10.94 24.01 -1.27
N HIS A 132 11.51 23.62 -2.40
CA HIS A 132 11.83 22.25 -2.73
C HIS A 132 13.19 21.83 -2.17
N SER A 133 13.26 20.68 -1.53
CA SER A 133 14.51 20.15 -0.98
C SER A 133 15.36 19.42 -2.02
N ARG A 134 14.70 18.92 -3.07
CA ARG A 134 15.30 18.17 -4.19
C ARG A 134 14.71 18.66 -5.48
N ILE A 135 15.56 19.07 -6.38
CA ILE A 135 15.17 19.74 -7.61
C ILE A 135 15.75 18.95 -8.77
N PRO A 136 14.92 18.40 -9.66
CA PRO A 136 15.38 17.84 -10.91
C PRO A 136 16.14 18.89 -11.73
N VAL A 137 17.23 18.48 -12.33
CA VAL A 137 18.08 19.33 -13.17
C VAL A 137 18.15 18.70 -14.55
N TYR A 138 17.79 19.47 -15.56
CA TYR A 138 17.84 19.05 -16.95
C TYR A 138 18.86 19.88 -17.76
N GLU A 139 19.16 19.47 -18.97
CA GLU A 139 20.02 20.16 -19.88
C GLU A 139 19.33 20.28 -21.25
N ASP A 140 19.12 21.51 -21.69
CA ASP A 140 18.48 21.93 -22.95
C ASP A 140 16.97 21.58 -23.01
N GLU A 141 16.59 20.31 -22.85
CA GLU A 141 15.21 19.83 -22.88
C GLU A 141 14.80 19.25 -21.53
N VAL A 142 13.57 19.52 -21.10
CA VAL A 142 13.04 19.09 -19.77
C VAL A 142 13.10 17.57 -19.62
N ASP A 143 13.00 16.83 -20.72
CA ASP A 143 13.07 15.36 -20.73
C ASP A 143 14.51 14.85 -20.52
N ASN A 144 15.51 15.70 -20.70
CA ASN A 144 16.91 15.33 -20.51
C ASN A 144 17.37 15.62 -19.07
N ILE A 145 16.86 14.85 -18.10
CA ILE A 145 17.25 15.00 -16.70
C ILE A 145 18.67 14.48 -16.48
N VAL A 146 19.60 15.39 -16.18
CA VAL A 146 21.01 15.09 -15.95
C VAL A 146 21.36 14.83 -14.48
N GLY A 147 20.47 15.20 -13.55
CA GLY A 147 20.68 14.95 -12.12
C GLY A 147 19.58 15.49 -11.23
N VAL A 148 19.77 15.31 -9.93
CA VAL A 148 18.94 15.90 -8.88
C VAL A 148 19.82 16.75 -7.99
N LEU A 149 19.51 18.03 -7.87
CA LEU A 149 20.18 18.95 -6.95
C LEU A 149 19.52 18.86 -5.57
N TYR A 150 20.32 18.59 -4.55
CA TYR A 150 19.87 18.72 -3.18
C TYR A 150 20.14 20.14 -2.70
N LEU A 151 19.09 20.89 -2.39
CA LEU A 151 19.20 22.29 -1.96
C LEU A 151 20.15 22.47 -0.77
N LYS A 152 20.21 21.48 0.15
CA LYS A 152 21.15 21.50 1.26
C LYS A 152 22.61 21.48 0.82
N ASP A 153 22.94 20.70 -0.21
CA ASP A 153 24.31 20.61 -0.72
C ASP A 153 24.71 21.91 -1.41
N TYR A 154 23.76 22.50 -2.17
CA TYR A 154 23.92 23.83 -2.74
C TYR A 154 24.18 24.87 -1.66
N LEU A 155 23.38 24.95 -0.59
CA LEU A 155 23.56 25.92 0.49
C LEU A 155 24.90 25.75 1.24
N LEU A 156 25.38 24.51 1.40
CA LEU A 156 26.67 24.22 2.00
C LEU A 156 27.82 24.66 1.10
N ALA A 157 27.71 24.51 -0.21
CA ALA A 157 28.67 25.00 -1.19
C ALA A 157 28.67 26.54 -1.26
N ALA A 158 27.47 27.14 -1.36
CA ALA A 158 27.27 28.59 -1.41
C ALA A 158 27.82 29.31 -0.19
N ARG A 159 27.73 28.71 1.00
CA ARG A 159 28.33 29.26 2.22
C ARG A 159 29.85 29.38 2.12
N LYS A 160 30.51 28.51 1.35
CA LYS A 160 31.98 28.48 1.23
C LYS A 160 32.52 29.39 0.14
N GLN A 161 31.80 29.50 -0.98
CA GLN A 161 32.33 30.16 -2.19
C GLN A 161 31.45 31.29 -2.73
N GLY A 162 30.31 31.58 -2.04
CA GLY A 162 29.30 32.56 -2.48
C GLY A 162 28.23 31.93 -3.33
N PHE A 163 26.99 32.47 -3.24
CA PHE A 163 25.82 31.92 -3.89
C PHE A 163 25.93 31.85 -5.42
N GLU A 164 26.51 32.87 -6.04
CA GLU A 164 26.61 32.99 -7.49
C GLU A 164 27.78 32.17 -8.07
N ASN A 165 28.71 31.69 -7.22
CA ASN A 165 29.92 30.99 -7.65
C ASN A 165 29.83 29.47 -7.58
N VAL A 166 28.63 28.92 -7.27
CA VAL A 166 28.44 27.48 -7.12
C VAL A 166 28.29 26.85 -8.50
N ASN A 167 29.14 25.88 -8.80
CA ASN A 167 28.93 25.04 -9.98
C ASN A 167 27.97 23.90 -9.64
N ILE A 168 26.70 24.03 -10.05
CA ILE A 168 25.65 23.07 -9.80
C ILE A 168 25.97 21.68 -10.34
N ARG A 169 26.60 21.58 -11.52
CA ARG A 169 26.96 20.28 -12.12
C ARG A 169 27.79 19.39 -11.21
N THR A 170 28.61 19.99 -10.34
CA THR A 170 29.44 19.23 -9.39
C THR A 170 28.68 18.71 -8.17
N LEU A 171 27.46 19.18 -7.96
CA LEU A 171 26.61 18.83 -6.81
C LEU A 171 25.49 17.89 -7.18
N LEU A 172 25.34 17.53 -8.47
CA LEU A 172 24.27 16.70 -8.93
C LEU A 172 24.40 15.28 -8.40
N HIS A 173 23.31 14.78 -7.83
CA HIS A 173 23.11 13.38 -7.51
C HIS A 173 22.56 12.65 -8.72
N LYS A 174 22.90 11.36 -8.85
CA LYS A 174 22.38 10.52 -9.94
C LYS A 174 20.87 10.41 -9.84
N PRO A 175 20.11 10.68 -10.92
CA PRO A 175 18.68 10.52 -10.92
C PRO A 175 18.30 9.03 -10.84
N TYR A 176 17.22 8.74 -10.14
CA TYR A 176 16.65 7.42 -10.04
C TYR A 176 15.49 7.30 -11.02
N PHE A 177 15.74 6.71 -12.18
CA PHE A 177 14.76 6.52 -13.22
C PHE A 177 13.97 5.23 -13.01
N VAL A 178 12.65 5.31 -13.20
CA VAL A 178 11.74 4.16 -13.12
C VAL A 178 10.68 4.27 -14.22
N PRO A 179 10.16 3.13 -14.75
CA PRO A 179 9.04 3.16 -15.66
C PRO A 179 7.79 3.72 -14.98
N ASP A 180 6.99 4.49 -15.72
CA ASP A 180 5.72 5.06 -15.27
C ASP A 180 4.67 3.99 -14.93
N THR A 181 4.78 2.81 -15.56
CA THR A 181 3.95 1.62 -15.32
C THR A 181 4.34 0.81 -14.08
N ARG A 182 5.31 1.29 -13.29
CA ARG A 182 5.72 0.61 -12.06
C ARG A 182 4.64 0.71 -10.99
N ASN A 183 4.32 -0.38 -10.29
CA ASN A 183 3.45 -0.35 -9.13
C ASN A 183 4.07 0.46 -7.99
N ILE A 184 3.26 1.31 -7.35
CA ILE A 184 3.77 2.23 -6.33
C ILE A 184 4.22 1.51 -5.04
N ASP A 185 3.63 0.38 -4.70
CA ASP A 185 4.02 -0.43 -3.55
C ASP A 185 5.43 -1.00 -3.72
N GLU A 186 5.75 -1.52 -4.91
CA GLU A 186 7.09 -1.99 -5.26
C GLU A 186 8.09 -0.84 -5.33
N LEU A 187 7.69 0.27 -5.98
CA LEU A 187 8.50 1.48 -6.07
C LEU A 187 8.84 2.02 -4.68
N PHE A 188 7.86 2.09 -3.79
CA PHE A 188 8.05 2.57 -2.43
C PHE A 188 9.03 1.69 -1.64
N ARG A 189 8.91 0.36 -1.76
CA ARG A 189 9.85 -0.58 -1.13
C ARG A 189 11.27 -0.43 -1.66
N ASP A 190 11.41 -0.27 -2.99
CA ASP A 190 12.71 -0.05 -3.62
C ASP A 190 13.33 1.29 -3.17
N MET A 191 12.55 2.37 -3.19
CA MET A 191 12.99 3.69 -2.72
C MET A 191 13.43 3.67 -1.25
N GLN A 192 12.71 2.96 -0.37
CA GLN A 192 13.09 2.81 1.03
C GLN A 192 14.41 2.02 1.18
N ARG A 193 14.54 0.89 0.49
CA ARG A 193 15.74 0.04 0.53
C ARG A 193 16.97 0.81 0.06
N ASP A 194 16.83 1.54 -1.05
CA ASP A 194 17.94 2.24 -1.72
C ASP A 194 18.11 3.69 -1.22
N ARG A 195 17.30 4.09 -0.22
CA ARG A 195 17.29 5.43 0.38
C ARG A 195 17.09 6.55 -0.65
N GLN A 196 16.31 6.27 -1.67
CA GLN A 196 15.89 7.25 -2.65
C GLN A 196 14.68 8.03 -2.14
N TYR A 197 14.66 9.33 -2.40
CA TYR A 197 13.62 10.24 -1.92
C TYR A 197 12.86 10.91 -3.06
N ILE A 198 13.32 10.70 -4.28
CA ILE A 198 12.70 11.17 -5.51
C ILE A 198 13.00 10.12 -6.59
N ALA A 199 11.99 9.80 -7.39
CA ALA A 199 12.13 8.99 -8.59
C ALA A 199 11.67 9.83 -9.78
N ILE A 200 12.36 9.71 -10.90
CA ILE A 200 11.98 10.32 -12.17
C ILE A 200 11.31 9.22 -12.98
N LEU A 201 10.06 9.45 -13.34
CA LEU A 201 9.33 8.49 -14.19
C LEU A 201 9.71 8.74 -15.65
N ILE A 202 9.84 7.66 -16.37
CA ILE A 202 10.07 7.67 -17.83
C ILE A 202 9.01 6.80 -18.51
N ASP A 203 8.47 7.28 -19.62
CA ASP A 203 7.58 6.52 -20.47
C ASP A 203 8.35 5.61 -21.44
N GLU A 204 7.64 4.88 -22.30
CA GLU A 204 8.22 4.00 -23.32
C GLU A 204 8.98 4.76 -24.43
N TYR A 205 8.83 6.06 -24.51
CA TYR A 205 9.54 6.93 -25.48
C TYR A 205 10.75 7.64 -24.87
N GLY A 206 10.95 7.50 -23.56
CA GLY A 206 12.08 8.05 -22.84
C GLY A 206 11.89 9.49 -22.36
N GLY A 207 10.64 9.95 -22.32
CA GLY A 207 10.23 11.28 -21.87
C GLY A 207 9.63 11.32 -20.49
#